data_c01579103c87f5f99bc52293fcf27b20
#
_entry.id   c01579103c87f5f99bc52293fcf27b20
#
_cell.length_a   1.000
_cell.length_b   1.000
_cell.length_c   1.000
_cell.angle_alpha   90.00
_cell.angle_beta   90.00
_cell.angle_gamma   90.00
#
_symmetry.space_group_name_H-M   'P 1'
#
loop_
_entity.id
_entity.type
_entity.pdbx_description
1 polymer ?
#
loop_
_entity_poly.entity_id
_entity_poly.type
_entity_poly.pdbx_seq_one_letter_code
_entity_poly.pdbx_strand_id
1 'polypeptide(L)'
;GQDHESPILYRLVEQFVAAHGKGVMKRLILDRGFLDGPAIGRCKKDWGIDVLIPVKRNMDLFQDVVGLANAGQLHFEPWARAPVEAKPIPVHRPESLRKREQARQSTLAKRKVKAQAKAESAELSKIVMRSEVATVREVRTYSRCPIPLNVVVNREVYGDGHQDYWVLLDTAPVASPGSVRQEYTLRTAIEERHRQLKCFSDLEAFTSRAFTLIVHQVVFVLLTYSLLQWFLLRSGRKELNSRTRPRTLELLRPSLTVVVIYYQNYVAYLSPLQHQELVLSLGEVARRKILAKTRRLRRSLAQQLQHPRPAQFG
;
A
#
# COMPACT_ATOMS: atom_id res chain seq x y z
N GLY A 1 21.21 -14.36 13.56
CA GLY A 1 21.51 -13.27 12.64
C GLY A 1 20.83 -12.01 13.10
N GLN A 2 21.62 -11.08 13.62
CA GLN A 2 21.13 -9.77 14.08
C GLN A 2 21.85 -8.65 13.34
N ASP A 3 22.10 -8.84 12.04
CA ASP A 3 22.58 -7.76 11.22
C ASP A 3 21.45 -6.76 11.03
N HIS A 4 21.72 -5.48 11.32
CA HIS A 4 20.77 -4.42 11.04
C HIS A 4 20.44 -4.41 9.54
N GLU A 5 19.17 -4.27 9.20
CA GLU A 5 18.69 -4.32 7.81
C GLU A 5 19.31 -3.21 6.93
N SER A 6 19.70 -2.09 7.53
CA SER A 6 20.24 -0.93 6.80
C SER A 6 21.54 -1.25 6.04
N PRO A 7 22.59 -1.85 6.64
CA PRO A 7 23.80 -2.22 5.90
C PRO A 7 23.53 -3.23 4.77
N ILE A 8 22.58 -4.14 4.97
CA ILE A 8 22.20 -5.13 3.95
C ILE A 8 21.58 -4.43 2.73
N LEU A 9 20.66 -3.49 2.96
CA LEU A 9 20.03 -2.71 1.89
C LEU A 9 21.08 -2.00 1.03
N TYR A 10 21.98 -1.22 1.64
CA TYR A 10 22.94 -0.42 0.90
C TYR A 10 23.98 -1.30 0.16
N ARG A 11 24.32 -2.47 0.69
CA ARG A 11 25.12 -3.49 -0.01
C ARG A 11 24.39 -4.03 -1.24
N LEU A 12 23.09 -4.28 -1.14
CA LEU A 12 22.28 -4.72 -2.29
C LEU A 12 22.18 -3.63 -3.36
N VAL A 13 22.06 -2.36 -2.96
CA VAL A 13 22.09 -1.22 -3.90
C VAL A 13 23.44 -1.14 -4.62
N GLU A 14 24.55 -1.30 -3.91
CA GLU A 14 25.90 -1.34 -4.47
C GLU A 14 26.06 -2.50 -5.48
N GLN A 15 25.62 -3.70 -5.13
CA GLN A 15 25.63 -4.86 -6.02
C GLN A 15 24.76 -4.63 -7.26
N PHE A 16 23.60 -4.01 -7.11
CA PHE A 16 22.74 -3.66 -8.24
C PHE A 16 23.43 -2.68 -9.19
N VAL A 17 24.06 -1.62 -8.64
CA VAL A 17 24.77 -0.63 -9.45
C VAL A 17 25.99 -1.27 -10.13
N ALA A 18 26.72 -2.17 -9.46
CA ALA A 18 27.84 -2.88 -10.07
C ALA A 18 27.40 -3.79 -11.23
N ALA A 19 26.25 -4.45 -11.10
CA ALA A 19 25.71 -5.36 -12.12
C ALA A 19 25.07 -4.66 -13.31
N HIS A 20 24.39 -3.53 -13.09
CA HIS A 20 23.54 -2.89 -14.11
C HIS A 20 24.02 -1.49 -14.54
N GLY A 21 25.01 -0.94 -13.84
CA GLY A 21 25.54 0.40 -14.12
C GLY A 21 24.77 1.53 -13.42
N LYS A 22 25.39 2.72 -13.42
CA LYS A 22 24.78 3.95 -12.89
C LYS A 22 23.66 4.44 -13.81
N GLY A 23 22.64 5.09 -13.22
CA GLY A 23 21.54 5.71 -13.96
C GLY A 23 20.34 4.79 -14.23
N VAL A 24 20.45 3.47 -14.02
CA VAL A 24 19.31 2.53 -14.09
C VAL A 24 18.38 2.76 -12.89
N MET A 25 18.93 2.74 -11.68
CA MET A 25 18.21 3.14 -10.47
C MET A 25 18.39 4.64 -10.26
N LYS A 26 17.31 5.41 -10.35
CA LYS A 26 17.34 6.88 -10.20
C LYS A 26 16.80 7.34 -8.86
N ARG A 27 15.94 6.56 -8.24
CA ARG A 27 15.21 6.94 -7.05
C ARG A 27 15.08 5.76 -6.09
N LEU A 28 15.31 6.01 -4.81
CA LEU A 28 15.17 5.05 -3.73
C LEU A 28 14.25 5.63 -2.65
N ILE A 29 13.09 5.01 -2.46
CA ILE A 29 12.11 5.44 -1.44
C ILE A 29 12.19 4.44 -0.30
N LEU A 30 12.59 4.92 0.88
CA LEU A 30 12.92 4.07 2.02
C LEU A 30 12.02 4.34 3.24
N ASP A 31 12.00 3.41 4.17
CA ASP A 31 11.45 3.63 5.49
C ASP A 31 12.50 4.24 6.43
N ARG A 32 12.04 4.91 7.49
CA ARG A 32 12.89 5.56 8.50
C ARG A 32 13.91 4.63 9.17
N GLY A 33 13.72 3.30 9.10
CA GLY A 33 14.67 2.31 9.58
C GLY A 33 16.01 2.33 8.86
N PHE A 34 16.02 2.76 7.59
CA PHE A 34 17.18 2.79 6.72
C PHE A 34 17.91 4.15 6.70
N LEU A 35 17.63 5.03 7.65
CA LEU A 35 18.23 6.35 7.70
C LEU A 35 19.71 6.25 8.13
N ASP A 36 20.61 6.37 7.15
CA ASP A 36 22.06 6.33 7.29
C ASP A 36 22.67 7.47 6.45
N GLY A 37 23.17 8.52 7.10
CA GLY A 37 23.66 9.72 6.43
C GLY A 37 24.82 9.47 5.44
N PRO A 38 25.89 8.76 5.84
CA PRO A 38 26.98 8.38 4.94
C PRO A 38 26.52 7.59 3.73
N ALA A 39 25.62 6.62 3.92
CA ALA A 39 25.10 5.78 2.85
C ALA A 39 24.19 6.58 1.89
N ILE A 40 23.34 7.46 2.41
CA ILE A 40 22.51 8.39 1.61
C ILE A 40 23.42 9.30 0.76
N GLY A 41 24.49 9.82 1.37
CA GLY A 41 25.47 10.65 0.66
C GLY A 41 26.14 9.89 -0.48
N ARG A 42 26.54 8.64 -0.29
CA ARG A 42 27.09 7.75 -1.34
C ARG A 42 26.09 7.50 -2.46
N CYS A 43 24.83 7.19 -2.13
CA CYS A 43 23.79 7.01 -3.14
C CYS A 43 23.75 8.18 -4.12
N LYS A 44 23.74 9.41 -3.60
CA LYS A 44 23.69 10.61 -4.44
C LYS A 44 25.01 10.90 -5.17
N LYS A 45 26.14 10.95 -4.45
CA LYS A 45 27.42 11.36 -5.01
C LYS A 45 28.02 10.31 -5.95
N ASP A 46 28.03 9.06 -5.51
CA ASP A 46 28.80 8.03 -6.19
C ASP A 46 27.96 7.32 -7.26
N TRP A 47 26.66 7.17 -7.02
CA TRP A 47 25.79 6.39 -7.90
C TRP A 47 24.72 7.22 -8.63
N GLY A 48 24.53 8.50 -8.27
CA GLY A 48 23.50 9.36 -8.88
C GLY A 48 22.07 8.96 -8.51
N ILE A 49 21.91 8.26 -7.38
CA ILE A 49 20.61 7.79 -6.90
C ILE A 49 20.06 8.79 -5.89
N ASP A 50 18.87 9.31 -6.15
CA ASP A 50 18.15 10.14 -5.20
C ASP A 50 17.44 9.31 -4.15
N VAL A 51 17.50 9.76 -2.89
CA VAL A 51 16.90 9.06 -1.73
C VAL A 51 15.80 9.92 -1.13
N LEU A 52 14.63 9.30 -0.93
CA LEU A 52 13.49 9.87 -0.22
C LEU A 52 13.19 9.01 1.02
N ILE A 53 13.29 9.60 2.21
CA ILE A 53 13.21 8.86 3.46
C ILE A 53 12.61 9.72 4.59
N PRO A 54 11.77 9.17 5.49
CA PRO A 54 11.26 9.92 6.64
C PRO A 54 12.34 10.13 7.70
N VAL A 55 12.31 11.30 8.30
CA VAL A 55 13.17 11.68 9.41
C VAL A 55 12.57 11.16 10.74
N LYS A 56 13.42 10.68 11.65
CA LYS A 56 12.99 10.27 12.99
C LYS A 56 12.71 11.48 13.88
N ARG A 57 11.66 11.41 14.72
CA ARG A 57 11.23 12.52 15.57
C ARG A 57 12.30 12.96 16.59
N ASN A 58 13.21 12.07 16.99
CA ASN A 58 14.28 12.32 17.95
C ASN A 58 15.57 12.87 17.33
N MET A 59 15.56 13.24 16.05
CA MET A 59 16.71 13.84 15.38
C MET A 59 16.66 15.36 15.45
N ASP A 60 17.83 15.98 15.59
CA ASP A 60 17.98 17.44 15.61
C ASP A 60 17.36 18.06 14.36
N LEU A 61 17.61 17.48 13.18
CA LEU A 61 16.98 17.89 11.92
C LEU A 61 15.45 17.99 12.02
N PHE A 62 14.79 17.03 12.69
CA PHE A 62 13.33 17.07 12.86
C PHE A 62 12.92 18.21 13.79
N GLN A 63 13.63 18.37 14.92
CA GLN A 63 13.33 19.39 15.91
C GLN A 63 13.54 20.81 15.35
N ASP A 64 14.63 21.01 14.62
CA ASP A 64 14.94 22.29 13.97
C ASP A 64 13.85 22.70 12.99
N VAL A 65 13.45 21.79 12.11
CA VAL A 65 12.46 22.07 11.07
C VAL A 65 11.06 22.26 11.64
N VAL A 66 10.68 21.51 12.67
CA VAL A 66 9.43 21.73 13.40
C VAL A 66 9.48 23.03 14.21
N GLY A 67 10.63 23.37 14.76
CA GLY A 67 10.88 24.67 15.41
C GLY A 67 10.62 25.84 14.45
N LEU A 68 11.14 25.79 13.23
CA LEU A 68 10.86 26.77 12.17
C LEU A 68 9.38 26.83 11.80
N ALA A 69 8.71 25.68 11.73
CA ALA A 69 7.28 25.61 11.48
C ALA A 69 6.45 26.30 12.58
N ASN A 70 6.76 26.03 13.83
CA ASN A 70 6.08 26.61 14.99
C ASN A 70 6.37 28.12 15.13
N ALA A 71 7.55 28.57 14.71
CA ALA A 71 7.91 29.99 14.65
C ALA A 71 7.26 30.75 13.48
N GLY A 72 6.47 30.07 12.65
CA GLY A 72 5.82 30.68 11.49
C GLY A 72 6.76 31.05 10.34
N GLN A 73 7.97 30.49 10.32
CA GLN A 73 8.99 30.81 9.32
C GLN A 73 8.86 29.94 8.06
N LEU A 74 7.94 28.97 8.04
CA LEU A 74 7.70 28.13 6.89
C LEU A 74 6.41 28.53 6.17
N HIS A 75 6.49 28.63 4.86
CA HIS A 75 5.32 28.81 4.02
C HIS A 75 4.68 27.44 3.73
N PHE A 76 3.47 27.23 4.25
CA PHE A 76 2.73 26.00 4.05
C PHE A 76 1.75 26.12 2.90
N GLU A 77 1.79 25.16 1.99
CA GLU A 77 0.83 25.01 0.90
C GLU A 77 -0.19 23.92 1.26
N PRO A 78 -1.47 24.09 0.92
CA PRO A 78 -2.47 23.07 1.15
C PRO A 78 -2.17 21.81 0.32
N TRP A 79 -2.28 20.64 0.94
CA TRP A 79 -2.16 19.37 0.25
C TRP A 79 -3.50 18.63 0.28
N ALA A 80 -4.18 18.58 -0.88
CA ALA A 80 -5.43 17.86 -1.02
C ALA A 80 -5.16 16.36 -1.16
N ARG A 81 -5.49 15.59 -0.13
CA ARG A 81 -5.60 14.13 -0.27
C ARG A 81 -6.85 13.85 -1.10
N ALA A 82 -6.74 12.99 -2.13
CA ALA A 82 -7.93 12.47 -2.80
C ALA A 82 -8.86 11.86 -1.72
N PRO A 83 -10.14 12.24 -1.68
CA PRO A 83 -11.04 11.77 -0.63
C PRO A 83 -11.08 10.25 -0.65
N VAL A 84 -10.64 9.65 0.45
CA VAL A 84 -10.85 8.22 0.68
C VAL A 84 -12.31 8.12 1.09
N GLU A 85 -13.15 7.65 0.19
CA GLU A 85 -14.52 7.28 0.55
C GLU A 85 -14.48 6.28 1.70
N ALA A 86 -14.71 6.75 2.92
CA ALA A 86 -14.91 5.91 4.07
C ALA A 86 -16.20 5.11 3.82
N LYS A 87 -16.06 3.84 3.46
CA LYS A 87 -17.21 2.94 3.38
C LYS A 87 -17.78 2.80 4.78
N PRO A 88 -19.04 3.16 5.03
CA PRO A 88 -19.67 2.94 6.32
C PRO A 88 -19.66 1.44 6.60
N ILE A 89 -19.08 1.05 7.72
CA ILE A 89 -19.14 -0.32 8.22
C ILE A 89 -20.56 -0.50 8.77
N PRO A 90 -21.40 -1.38 8.22
CA PRO A 90 -22.72 -1.63 8.75
C PRO A 90 -22.59 -2.30 10.11
N VAL A 91 -22.91 -1.59 11.18
CA VAL A 91 -22.97 -2.13 12.54
C VAL A 91 -24.33 -2.83 12.70
N HIS A 92 -24.35 -4.13 12.51
CA HIS A 92 -25.51 -4.96 12.83
C HIS A 92 -25.53 -5.19 14.36
N ARG A 93 -26.37 -4.44 15.08
CA ARG A 93 -26.61 -4.69 16.51
C ARG A 93 -27.84 -5.63 16.68
N PRO A 94 -27.69 -6.76 17.39
CA PRO A 94 -28.82 -7.65 17.70
C PRO A 94 -29.84 -6.96 18.61
N GLU A 95 -31.09 -7.18 18.33
CA GLU A 95 -32.25 -6.55 18.99
C GLU A 95 -32.39 -6.89 20.49
N SER A 96 -31.78 -8.01 20.92
CA SER A 96 -31.78 -8.46 22.31
C SER A 96 -31.03 -7.57 23.29
N LEU A 97 -30.14 -6.70 22.82
CA LEU A 97 -29.38 -5.75 23.63
C LEU A 97 -30.16 -4.46 23.94
N ARG A 98 -31.20 -4.13 23.15
CA ARG A 98 -32.00 -2.90 23.35
C ARG A 98 -32.87 -2.95 24.61
N LYS A 99 -33.43 -4.11 24.97
CA LYS A 99 -34.33 -4.26 26.13
C LYS A 99 -33.63 -4.21 27.50
N ARG A 100 -32.36 -4.54 27.58
CA ARG A 100 -31.58 -4.45 28.84
C ARG A 100 -31.06 -3.00 29.13
N GLU A 101 -30.95 -2.17 28.13
CA GLU A 101 -30.45 -0.80 28.29
C GLU A 101 -31.50 0.17 28.87
N GLN A 102 -32.78 -0.06 28.65
CA GLN A 102 -33.87 0.82 29.15
C GLN A 102 -34.03 0.83 30.67
N ALA A 103 -33.62 -0.24 31.36
CA ALA A 103 -33.84 -0.39 32.81
C ALA A 103 -32.77 0.27 33.71
N ARG A 104 -31.68 0.83 33.15
CA ARG A 104 -30.58 1.44 33.92
C ARG A 104 -30.41 2.97 33.74
N GLN A 105 -31.43 3.66 33.27
CA GLN A 105 -31.28 4.99 32.68
C GLN A 105 -31.16 6.19 33.65
N SER A 106 -31.42 6.12 34.94
CA SER A 106 -31.47 7.32 35.81
C SER A 106 -30.12 7.76 36.39
N THR A 107 -29.20 6.86 36.63
CA THR A 107 -27.86 7.20 37.22
C THR A 107 -26.75 7.27 36.16
N LEU A 108 -26.99 6.72 34.99
CA LEU A 108 -26.05 6.63 33.86
C LEU A 108 -26.06 7.85 32.95
N ALA A 109 -27.10 8.72 32.97
CA ALA A 109 -27.21 9.85 32.07
C ALA A 109 -26.05 10.85 32.22
N LYS A 110 -25.67 11.22 33.44
CA LYS A 110 -24.54 12.16 33.66
C LYS A 110 -23.17 11.54 33.30
N ARG A 111 -23.00 10.22 33.48
CA ARG A 111 -21.79 9.51 33.03
C ARG A 111 -21.76 9.30 31.52
N LYS A 112 -22.93 9.10 30.87
CA LYS A 112 -23.05 8.98 29.42
C LYS A 112 -22.72 10.28 28.69
N VAL A 113 -23.21 11.45 29.17
CA VAL A 113 -22.90 12.75 28.56
C VAL A 113 -21.40 13.04 28.63
N LYS A 114 -20.74 12.75 29.76
CA LYS A 114 -19.29 12.94 29.90
C LYS A 114 -18.47 11.92 29.07
N ALA A 115 -19.00 10.69 28.92
CA ALA A 115 -18.40 9.66 28.08
C ALA A 115 -18.63 9.94 26.59
N GLN A 116 -19.78 10.48 26.21
CA GLN A 116 -20.05 10.90 24.82
C GLN A 116 -19.20 12.09 24.42
N ALA A 117 -19.10 13.12 25.25
CA ALA A 117 -18.22 14.28 24.97
C ALA A 117 -16.73 13.85 24.85
N LYS A 118 -16.30 12.89 25.69
CA LYS A 118 -14.94 12.29 25.59
C LYS A 118 -14.78 11.42 24.34
N ALA A 119 -15.82 10.71 23.93
CA ALA A 119 -15.80 9.91 22.71
C ALA A 119 -15.83 10.79 21.45
N GLU A 120 -16.62 11.86 21.43
CA GLU A 120 -16.65 12.85 20.35
C GLU A 120 -15.31 13.58 20.22
N SER A 121 -14.71 14.00 21.33
CA SER A 121 -13.38 14.59 21.34
C SER A 121 -12.30 13.58 20.85
N ALA A 122 -12.41 12.31 21.24
CA ALA A 122 -11.53 11.25 20.77
C ALA A 122 -11.77 10.86 19.29
N GLU A 123 -12.94 11.11 18.75
CA GLU A 123 -13.21 10.98 17.31
C GLU A 123 -12.66 12.17 16.53
N LEU A 124 -12.86 13.40 17.01
CA LEU A 124 -12.31 14.61 16.41
C LEU A 124 -10.78 14.59 16.33
N SER A 125 -10.11 14.01 17.34
CA SER A 125 -8.66 13.85 17.35
C SER A 125 -8.13 12.87 16.29
N LYS A 126 -9.01 12.11 15.63
CA LYS A 126 -8.64 11.18 14.53
C LYS A 126 -8.95 11.73 13.14
N ILE A 127 -9.70 12.81 13.06
CA ILE A 127 -10.13 13.38 11.79
C ILE A 127 -9.14 14.47 11.38
N VAL A 128 -8.42 14.24 10.29
CA VAL A 128 -7.55 15.25 9.69
C VAL A 128 -8.42 16.26 8.94
N MET A 129 -8.49 17.48 9.46
CA MET A 129 -9.25 18.58 8.86
C MET A 129 -8.47 19.28 7.75
N ARG A 130 -7.16 19.43 7.93
CA ARG A 130 -6.28 20.11 6.98
C ARG A 130 -4.93 19.43 6.93
N SER A 131 -4.47 19.18 5.71
CA SER A 131 -3.10 18.70 5.45
C SER A 131 -2.36 19.76 4.66
N GLU A 132 -1.15 20.05 5.07
CA GLU A 132 -0.31 21.08 4.48
C GLU A 132 1.12 20.58 4.35
N VAL A 133 1.85 21.18 3.42
CA VAL A 133 3.24 20.82 3.14
C VAL A 133 4.08 22.07 2.98
N ALA A 134 5.31 22.01 3.46
CA ALA A 134 6.30 23.09 3.28
C ALA A 134 7.66 22.47 2.91
N THR A 135 8.56 23.27 2.35
CA THR A 135 9.91 22.82 2.00
C THR A 135 10.96 23.71 2.67
N VAL A 136 11.98 23.06 3.23
CA VAL A 136 13.24 23.69 3.63
C VAL A 136 14.34 23.13 2.75
N ARG A 137 15.08 24.02 2.06
CA ARG A 137 16.09 23.61 1.09
C ARG A 137 17.49 23.72 1.68
N GLU A 138 18.40 22.92 1.16
CA GLU A 138 19.84 22.94 1.48
C GLU A 138 20.17 22.82 2.96
N VAL A 139 19.39 22.05 3.68
CA VAL A 139 19.59 21.82 5.10
C VAL A 139 20.87 21.01 5.33
N ARG A 140 21.69 21.44 6.30
CA ARG A 140 22.97 20.80 6.65
C ARG A 140 23.05 20.35 8.11
N THR A 141 21.98 20.51 8.86
CA THR A 141 21.93 20.15 10.30
C THR A 141 22.07 18.65 10.55
N TYR A 142 21.85 17.81 9.55
CA TYR A 142 22.17 16.38 9.63
C TYR A 142 23.66 16.17 9.31
N SER A 143 24.52 16.42 10.29
CA SER A 143 25.98 16.44 10.18
C SER A 143 26.61 15.14 9.65
N ARG A 144 25.93 14.01 9.83
CA ARG A 144 26.38 12.70 9.31
C ARG A 144 26.22 12.56 7.79
N CYS A 145 25.41 13.41 7.16
CA CYS A 145 25.22 13.35 5.72
C CYS A 145 26.14 14.37 5.02
N PRO A 146 27.02 13.93 4.11
CA PRO A 146 28.04 14.80 3.51
C PRO A 146 27.52 15.66 2.35
N ILE A 147 26.21 15.75 2.18
CA ILE A 147 25.56 16.56 1.14
C ILE A 147 24.46 17.44 1.74
N PRO A 148 24.15 18.58 1.13
CA PRO A 148 22.97 19.35 1.49
C PRO A 148 21.70 18.54 1.16
N LEU A 149 20.68 18.70 1.99
CA LEU A 149 19.45 17.95 1.92
C LEU A 149 18.27 18.88 1.73
N ASN A 150 17.27 18.45 1.02
CA ASN A 150 15.96 19.08 1.00
C ASN A 150 15.02 18.37 1.97
N VAL A 151 14.20 19.13 2.65
CA VAL A 151 13.32 18.60 3.67
C VAL A 151 11.90 19.04 3.38
N VAL A 152 10.97 18.11 3.32
CA VAL A 152 9.54 18.39 3.18
C VAL A 152 8.86 18.13 4.50
N VAL A 153 8.28 19.20 5.06
CA VAL A 153 7.53 19.20 6.31
C VAL A 153 6.07 19.00 6.00
N ASN A 154 5.49 17.98 6.58
CA ASN A 154 4.07 17.70 6.49
C ASN A 154 3.43 18.06 7.81
N ARG A 155 2.40 18.91 7.77
CA ARG A 155 1.59 19.31 8.93
C ARG A 155 0.17 18.80 8.74
N GLU A 156 -0.33 18.07 9.73
CA GLU A 156 -1.72 17.62 9.79
C GLU A 156 -2.41 18.28 10.96
N VAL A 157 -3.48 18.99 10.68
CA VAL A 157 -4.32 19.67 11.70
C VAL A 157 -5.57 18.83 11.88
N TYR A 158 -5.82 18.41 13.09
CA TYR A 158 -6.94 17.54 13.45
C TYR A 158 -8.16 18.32 13.93
N GLY A 159 -9.31 17.67 14.02
CA GLY A 159 -10.59 18.29 14.36
C GLY A 159 -10.63 18.86 15.79
N ASP A 160 -9.77 18.44 16.70
CA ASP A 160 -9.58 18.97 18.03
C ASP A 160 -8.57 20.14 18.08
N GLY A 161 -8.00 20.52 16.93
CA GLY A 161 -7.06 21.60 16.77
C GLY A 161 -5.58 21.22 17.02
N HIS A 162 -5.28 19.99 17.48
CA HIS A 162 -3.88 19.59 17.60
C HIS A 162 -3.21 19.43 16.23
N GLN A 163 -1.90 19.62 16.19
CA GLN A 163 -1.10 19.51 15.00
C GLN A 163 -0.10 18.37 15.14
N ASP A 164 0.01 17.56 14.12
CA ASP A 164 1.05 16.54 14.02
C ASP A 164 1.95 16.82 12.82
N TYR A 165 3.25 16.59 13.04
CA TYR A 165 4.28 16.81 12.04
C TYR A 165 4.97 15.50 11.69
N TRP A 166 5.22 15.31 10.40
CA TRP A 166 6.15 14.32 9.94
C TRP A 166 6.97 14.89 8.78
N VAL A 167 8.22 14.47 8.71
CA VAL A 167 9.23 15.13 7.91
C VAL A 167 9.84 14.12 6.96
N LEU A 168 9.97 14.49 5.68
CA LEU A 168 10.67 13.73 4.64
C LEU A 168 11.97 14.42 4.31
N LEU A 169 13.02 13.63 4.19
CA LEU A 169 14.33 14.03 3.68
C LEU A 169 14.41 13.59 2.22
N ASP A 170 14.85 14.49 1.35
CA ASP A 170 15.04 14.25 -0.08
C ASP A 170 16.40 14.75 -0.54
N THR A 171 17.12 13.93 -1.29
CA THR A 171 18.39 14.35 -1.92
C THR A 171 18.19 14.94 -3.32
N ALA A 172 16.97 14.82 -3.89
CA ALA A 172 16.61 15.47 -5.13
C ALA A 172 16.18 16.92 -4.91
N PRO A 173 16.32 17.79 -5.91
CA PRO A 173 15.72 19.12 -5.89
C PRO A 173 14.19 19.01 -5.75
N VAL A 174 13.62 19.74 -4.80
CA VAL A 174 12.18 19.77 -4.57
C VAL A 174 11.55 20.89 -5.40
N ALA A 175 10.85 20.51 -6.45
CA ALA A 175 10.07 21.45 -7.28
C ALA A 175 8.75 21.83 -6.57
N SER A 176 8.06 20.85 -6.00
CA SER A 176 6.83 21.04 -5.23
C SER A 176 6.82 20.07 -4.03
N PRO A 177 6.56 20.55 -2.80
CA PRO A 177 6.50 19.69 -1.63
C PRO A 177 5.37 18.67 -1.71
N GLY A 178 4.25 19.03 -2.35
CA GLY A 178 3.13 18.13 -2.57
C GLY A 178 3.48 16.93 -3.45
N SER A 179 4.32 17.12 -4.48
CA SER A 179 4.77 16.03 -5.35
C SER A 179 5.65 15.02 -4.60
N VAL A 180 6.54 15.50 -3.72
CA VAL A 180 7.40 14.64 -2.89
C VAL A 180 6.55 13.82 -1.90
N ARG A 181 5.57 14.45 -1.26
CA ARG A 181 4.62 13.75 -0.40
C ARG A 181 3.84 12.69 -1.17
N GLN A 182 3.36 13.01 -2.36
CA GLN A 182 2.66 12.08 -3.24
C GLN A 182 3.57 10.92 -3.66
N GLU A 183 4.81 11.20 -4.02
CA GLU A 183 5.79 10.17 -4.36
C GLU A 183 6.05 9.22 -3.18
N TYR A 184 6.17 9.74 -1.96
CA TYR A 184 6.37 8.89 -0.77
C TYR A 184 5.22 7.91 -0.54
N THR A 185 4.01 8.19 -1.01
CA THR A 185 2.88 7.23 -0.90
C THR A 185 3.14 5.93 -1.66
N LEU A 186 4.04 5.93 -2.65
CA LEU A 186 4.45 4.72 -3.37
C LEU A 186 5.10 3.68 -2.45
N ARG A 187 5.65 4.09 -1.30
CA ARG A 187 6.20 3.16 -0.30
C ARG A 187 5.15 2.13 0.15
N THR A 188 3.90 2.54 0.30
CA THR A 188 2.84 1.62 0.72
C THR A 188 2.59 0.50 -0.29
N ALA A 189 3.01 0.69 -1.54
CA ALA A 189 2.90 -0.36 -2.55
C ALA A 189 3.78 -1.57 -2.24
N ILE A 190 4.92 -1.39 -1.53
CA ILE A 190 5.79 -2.52 -1.17
C ILE A 190 5.11 -3.46 -0.16
N GLU A 191 4.32 -2.91 0.78
CA GLU A 191 3.57 -3.71 1.75
C GLU A 191 2.54 -4.60 1.05
N GLU A 192 1.86 -4.03 0.05
CA GLU A 192 0.93 -4.80 -0.78
C GLU A 192 1.66 -5.87 -1.62
N ARG A 193 2.87 -5.58 -2.12
CA ARG A 193 3.70 -6.56 -2.83
C ARG A 193 4.14 -7.70 -1.92
N HIS A 194 4.60 -7.38 -0.72
CA HIS A 194 4.93 -8.40 0.28
C HIS A 194 3.72 -9.27 0.62
N ARG A 195 2.56 -8.65 0.82
CA ARG A 195 1.31 -9.39 1.06
C ARG A 195 0.97 -10.32 -0.10
N GLN A 196 1.12 -9.87 -1.34
CA GLN A 196 0.87 -10.69 -2.52
C GLN A 196 1.83 -11.87 -2.62
N LEU A 197 3.12 -11.64 -2.38
CA LEU A 197 4.13 -12.70 -2.39
C LEU A 197 3.90 -13.74 -1.31
N LYS A 198 3.59 -13.32 -0.07
CA LYS A 198 3.36 -14.23 1.06
C LYS A 198 2.02 -14.96 0.96
N CYS A 199 0.94 -14.24 0.71
CA CYS A 199 -0.42 -14.80 0.79
C CYS A 199 -0.90 -15.47 -0.50
N PHE A 200 -0.35 -15.10 -1.66
CA PHE A 200 -0.88 -15.56 -2.95
C PHE A 200 0.13 -16.30 -3.81
N SER A 201 1.42 -16.12 -3.54
CA SER A 201 2.50 -16.77 -4.29
C SER A 201 3.25 -17.81 -3.45
N ASP A 202 2.73 -18.12 -2.26
CA ASP A 202 3.24 -19.14 -1.34
C ASP A 202 4.74 -18.97 -1.02
N LEU A 203 5.23 -17.71 -0.93
CA LEU A 203 6.64 -17.42 -0.71
C LEU A 203 7.20 -18.07 0.58
N GLU A 204 6.37 -18.20 1.62
CA GLU A 204 6.72 -18.76 2.92
C GLU A 204 6.40 -20.26 3.05
N ALA A 205 5.75 -20.86 2.04
CA ALA A 205 5.42 -22.29 2.03
C ALA A 205 6.60 -23.12 1.51
N PHE A 206 7.66 -23.21 2.31
CA PHE A 206 8.84 -23.97 1.93
C PHE A 206 8.61 -25.48 1.93
N THR A 207 8.97 -26.14 0.84
CA THR A 207 8.84 -27.60 0.68
C THR A 207 10.04 -28.36 1.24
N SER A 208 11.14 -27.67 1.57
CA SER A 208 12.37 -28.24 2.08
C SER A 208 13.01 -27.37 3.15
N ARG A 209 13.84 -27.99 4.01
CA ARG A 209 14.69 -27.29 4.97
C ARG A 209 16.10 -27.03 4.44
N ALA A 210 16.45 -27.57 3.28
CA ALA A 210 17.74 -27.35 2.66
C ALA A 210 17.84 -25.91 2.14
N PHE A 211 18.84 -25.17 2.61
CA PHE A 211 19.03 -23.75 2.31
C PHE A 211 19.04 -23.46 0.80
N THR A 212 19.74 -24.28 0.03
CA THR A 212 19.81 -24.12 -1.43
C THR A 212 18.43 -24.22 -2.09
N LEU A 213 17.60 -25.18 -1.67
CA LEU A 213 16.24 -25.33 -2.20
C LEU A 213 15.34 -24.18 -1.80
N ILE A 214 15.48 -23.67 -0.58
CA ILE A 214 14.76 -22.46 -0.13
C ILE A 214 15.12 -21.26 -1.01
N VAL A 215 16.43 -21.05 -1.26
CA VAL A 215 16.89 -19.94 -2.13
C VAL A 215 16.32 -20.10 -3.55
N HIS A 216 16.37 -21.29 -4.12
CA HIS A 216 15.79 -21.54 -5.45
C HIS A 216 14.30 -21.26 -5.48
N GLN A 217 13.53 -21.72 -4.48
CA GLN A 217 12.10 -21.46 -4.39
C GLN A 217 11.81 -19.95 -4.34
N VAL A 218 12.53 -19.20 -3.51
CA VAL A 218 12.38 -17.73 -3.40
C VAL A 218 12.66 -17.06 -4.75
N VAL A 219 13.77 -17.45 -5.41
CA VAL A 219 14.14 -16.89 -6.73
C VAL A 219 13.04 -17.16 -7.77
N PHE A 220 12.53 -18.38 -7.86
CA PHE A 220 11.48 -18.74 -8.82
C PHE A 220 10.16 -18.02 -8.53
N VAL A 221 9.77 -17.90 -7.27
CA VAL A 221 8.56 -17.13 -6.88
C VAL A 221 8.70 -15.66 -7.28
N LEU A 222 9.85 -15.04 -6.98
CA LEU A 222 10.11 -13.64 -7.34
C LEU A 222 10.16 -13.43 -8.86
N LEU A 223 10.78 -14.36 -9.59
CA LEU A 223 10.82 -14.31 -11.06
C LEU A 223 9.42 -14.40 -11.66
N THR A 224 8.63 -15.39 -11.23
CA THR A 224 7.25 -15.58 -11.70
C THR A 224 6.40 -14.36 -11.40
N TYR A 225 6.53 -13.80 -10.19
CA TYR A 225 5.85 -12.59 -9.79
C TYR A 225 6.26 -11.39 -10.67
N SER A 226 7.55 -11.22 -10.93
CA SER A 226 8.07 -10.13 -11.75
C SER A 226 7.61 -10.22 -13.20
N LEU A 227 7.60 -11.44 -13.79
CA LEU A 227 7.07 -11.67 -15.13
C LEU A 227 5.58 -11.35 -15.21
N LEU A 228 4.80 -11.73 -14.19
CA LEU A 228 3.39 -11.39 -14.11
C LEU A 228 3.18 -9.87 -14.04
N GLN A 229 3.96 -9.16 -13.22
CA GLN A 229 3.91 -7.70 -13.13
C GLN A 229 4.23 -7.05 -14.48
N TRP A 230 5.29 -7.52 -15.13
CA TRP A 230 5.70 -7.02 -16.43
C TRP A 230 4.63 -7.26 -17.51
N PHE A 231 4.03 -8.45 -17.54
CA PHE A 231 2.92 -8.77 -18.43
C PHE A 231 1.74 -7.80 -18.22
N LEU A 232 1.33 -7.58 -16.98
CA LEU A 232 0.22 -6.68 -16.64
C LEU A 232 0.54 -5.22 -17.00
N LEU A 233 1.78 -4.78 -16.79
CA LEU A 233 2.26 -3.46 -17.20
C LEU A 233 2.19 -3.27 -18.70
N ARG A 234 2.74 -4.23 -19.46
CA ARG A 234 2.79 -4.19 -20.91
C ARG A 234 1.40 -4.26 -21.53
N SER A 235 0.48 -4.97 -20.90
CA SER A 235 -0.93 -5.07 -21.32
C SER A 235 -1.77 -3.86 -20.88
N GLY A 236 -1.19 -2.84 -20.23
CA GLY A 236 -1.92 -1.68 -19.72
C GLY A 236 -2.92 -2.00 -18.59
N ARG A 237 -2.71 -3.10 -17.87
CA ARG A 237 -3.67 -3.66 -16.90
C ARG A 237 -3.17 -3.62 -15.45
N LYS A 238 -2.48 -2.55 -15.06
CA LYS A 238 -1.96 -2.35 -13.69
C LYS A 238 -3.01 -2.55 -12.59
N GLU A 239 -4.24 -2.15 -12.86
CA GLU A 239 -5.36 -2.25 -11.92
C GLU A 239 -5.74 -3.69 -11.56
N LEU A 240 -5.39 -4.67 -12.39
CA LEU A 240 -5.67 -6.09 -12.12
C LEU A 240 -4.78 -6.65 -11.00
N ASN A 241 -3.69 -5.98 -10.72
CA ASN A 241 -2.72 -6.39 -9.71
C ASN A 241 -2.79 -5.57 -8.42
N SER A 242 -3.65 -4.56 -8.35
CA SER A 242 -3.83 -3.76 -7.15
C SER A 242 -4.75 -4.48 -6.14
N ARG A 243 -4.25 -4.75 -4.94
CA ARG A 243 -5.01 -5.22 -3.76
C ARG A 243 -5.84 -6.49 -3.94
N THR A 244 -5.63 -7.28 -4.99
CA THR A 244 -6.36 -8.52 -5.23
C THR A 244 -5.42 -9.66 -5.55
N ARG A 245 -5.83 -10.88 -5.22
CA ARG A 245 -5.09 -12.08 -5.60
C ARG A 245 -4.87 -12.08 -7.10
N PRO A 246 -3.63 -12.28 -7.58
CA PRO A 246 -3.34 -12.36 -9.01
C PRO A 246 -4.09 -13.54 -9.62
N ARG A 247 -5.22 -13.27 -10.27
CA ARG A 247 -6.06 -14.32 -10.88
C ARG A 247 -5.35 -15.10 -11.98
N THR A 248 -4.36 -14.46 -12.58
CA THR A 248 -3.54 -15.08 -13.62
C THR A 248 -2.83 -16.33 -13.10
N LEU A 249 -2.32 -16.32 -11.85
CA LEU A 249 -1.69 -17.50 -11.26
C LEU A 249 -2.69 -18.64 -11.01
N GLU A 250 -3.92 -18.32 -10.60
CA GLU A 250 -4.97 -19.35 -10.45
C GLU A 250 -5.34 -19.99 -11.79
N LEU A 251 -5.30 -19.21 -12.87
CA LEU A 251 -5.66 -19.66 -14.21
C LEU A 251 -4.54 -20.44 -14.90
N LEU A 252 -3.28 -20.21 -14.50
CA LEU A 252 -2.13 -20.97 -14.98
C LEU A 252 -1.99 -22.35 -14.31
N ARG A 253 -2.67 -22.60 -13.19
CA ARG A 253 -2.71 -23.94 -12.61
C ARG A 253 -3.44 -24.88 -13.55
N PRO A 254 -2.91 -26.08 -13.81
CA PRO A 254 -3.58 -27.08 -14.61
C PRO A 254 -4.98 -27.32 -14.03
N SER A 255 -6.00 -26.94 -14.74
CA SER A 255 -7.37 -27.16 -14.32
C SER A 255 -8.14 -27.76 -15.48
N LEU A 256 -8.94 -28.78 -15.19
CA LEU A 256 -9.92 -29.33 -16.12
C LEU A 256 -11.12 -28.35 -16.34
N THR A 257 -10.99 -27.14 -15.85
CA THR A 257 -12.05 -26.13 -15.93
C THR A 257 -12.13 -25.57 -17.34
N VAL A 258 -13.31 -25.64 -17.92
CA VAL A 258 -13.65 -24.98 -19.19
C VAL A 258 -14.57 -23.80 -18.89
N VAL A 259 -14.32 -22.66 -19.52
CA VAL A 259 -15.19 -21.49 -19.45
C VAL A 259 -16.13 -21.53 -20.64
N VAL A 260 -17.43 -21.64 -20.37
CA VAL A 260 -18.47 -21.62 -21.40
C VAL A 260 -19.01 -20.18 -21.51
N ILE A 261 -18.95 -19.61 -22.70
CA ILE A 261 -19.49 -18.29 -23.00
C ILE A 261 -20.74 -18.47 -23.86
N TYR A 262 -21.84 -17.90 -23.37
CA TYR A 262 -23.09 -17.78 -24.11
C TYR A 262 -23.28 -16.34 -24.56
N TYR A 263 -23.44 -16.14 -25.85
CA TYR A 263 -23.74 -14.84 -26.41
C TYR A 263 -24.75 -15.01 -27.56
N GLN A 264 -25.98 -14.58 -27.37
CA GLN A 264 -27.09 -14.79 -28.29
C GLN A 264 -27.23 -16.30 -28.65
N ASN A 265 -27.02 -16.65 -29.88
CA ASN A 265 -27.09 -18.05 -30.39
C ASN A 265 -25.69 -18.70 -30.49
N TYR A 266 -24.69 -18.06 -29.94
CA TYR A 266 -23.30 -18.54 -30.02
C TYR A 266 -22.83 -19.07 -28.66
N VAL A 267 -22.20 -20.25 -28.71
CA VAL A 267 -21.58 -20.90 -27.53
C VAL A 267 -20.11 -21.12 -27.84
N ALA A 268 -19.24 -20.59 -26.96
CA ALA A 268 -17.80 -20.82 -27.07
C ALA A 268 -17.29 -21.54 -25.82
N TYR A 269 -16.36 -22.45 -26.03
CA TYR A 269 -15.61 -23.15 -24.98
C TYR A 269 -14.18 -22.61 -24.96
N LEU A 270 -13.79 -21.99 -23.87
CA LEU A 270 -12.47 -21.41 -23.73
C LEU A 270 -11.72 -22.06 -22.55
N SER A 271 -10.42 -22.20 -22.68
CA SER A 271 -9.57 -22.45 -21.53
C SER A 271 -9.62 -21.24 -20.59
N PRO A 272 -9.32 -21.41 -19.29
CA PRO A 272 -9.25 -20.28 -18.37
C PRO A 272 -8.29 -19.17 -18.82
N LEU A 273 -7.18 -19.53 -19.49
CA LEU A 273 -6.22 -18.58 -20.03
C LEU A 273 -6.81 -17.78 -21.19
N GLN A 274 -7.40 -18.46 -22.19
CA GLN A 274 -8.08 -17.80 -23.32
C GLN A 274 -9.20 -16.87 -22.87
N HIS A 275 -9.98 -17.29 -21.87
CA HIS A 275 -11.00 -16.42 -21.28
C HIS A 275 -10.38 -15.18 -20.63
N GLN A 276 -9.26 -15.33 -19.95
CA GLN A 276 -8.58 -14.19 -19.36
C GLN A 276 -8.03 -13.23 -20.41
N GLU A 277 -7.40 -13.74 -21.45
CA GLU A 277 -6.92 -12.94 -22.57
C GLU A 277 -8.06 -12.16 -23.23
N LEU A 278 -9.19 -12.83 -23.46
CA LEU A 278 -10.40 -12.17 -23.96
C LEU A 278 -10.87 -11.04 -23.02
N VAL A 279 -10.95 -11.31 -21.71
CA VAL A 279 -11.37 -10.29 -20.73
C VAL A 279 -10.38 -9.12 -20.68
N LEU A 280 -9.08 -9.38 -20.82
CA LEU A 280 -8.03 -8.35 -20.84
C LEU A 280 -8.07 -7.50 -22.11
N SER A 281 -8.51 -8.07 -23.23
CA SER A 281 -8.66 -7.33 -24.50
C SER A 281 -9.85 -6.36 -24.50
N LEU A 282 -10.80 -6.54 -23.59
CA LEU A 282 -12.01 -5.71 -23.52
C LEU A 282 -11.73 -4.35 -22.87
N GLY A 283 -12.49 -3.34 -23.27
CA GLY A 283 -12.51 -2.05 -22.61
C GLY A 283 -12.95 -2.17 -21.13
N GLU A 284 -12.55 -1.19 -20.31
CA GLU A 284 -12.72 -1.26 -18.85
C GLU A 284 -14.17 -1.48 -18.40
N VAL A 285 -15.13 -0.81 -19.02
CA VAL A 285 -16.56 -0.92 -18.68
C VAL A 285 -17.10 -2.33 -18.96
N ALA A 286 -16.80 -2.89 -20.12
CA ALA A 286 -17.23 -4.23 -20.50
C ALA A 286 -16.58 -5.28 -19.58
N ARG A 287 -15.31 -5.13 -19.28
CA ARG A 287 -14.57 -6.00 -18.37
C ARG A 287 -15.17 -5.98 -16.97
N ARG A 288 -15.48 -4.82 -16.40
CA ARG A 288 -16.14 -4.69 -15.07
C ARG A 288 -17.48 -5.44 -15.04
N LYS A 289 -18.30 -5.31 -16.09
CA LYS A 289 -19.59 -6.01 -16.20
C LYS A 289 -19.41 -7.53 -16.22
N ILE A 290 -18.49 -8.05 -17.02
CA ILE A 290 -18.22 -9.49 -17.11
C ILE A 290 -17.70 -10.04 -15.77
N LEU A 291 -16.76 -9.38 -15.15
CA LEU A 291 -16.21 -9.80 -13.85
C LEU A 291 -17.27 -9.79 -12.74
N ALA A 292 -18.16 -8.79 -12.73
CA ALA A 292 -19.25 -8.74 -11.78
C ALA A 292 -20.25 -9.90 -11.99
N LYS A 293 -20.60 -10.21 -13.25
CA LYS A 293 -21.48 -11.33 -13.59
C LYS A 293 -20.84 -12.68 -13.19
N THR A 294 -19.57 -12.86 -13.47
CA THR A 294 -18.83 -14.08 -13.09
C THR A 294 -18.80 -14.29 -11.59
N ARG A 295 -18.58 -13.21 -10.79
CA ARG A 295 -18.65 -13.29 -9.32
C ARG A 295 -20.03 -13.68 -8.82
N ARG A 296 -21.10 -13.15 -9.42
CA ARG A 296 -22.47 -13.47 -9.05
C ARG A 296 -22.77 -14.95 -9.32
N LEU A 297 -22.41 -15.45 -10.49
CA LEU A 297 -22.59 -16.85 -10.88
C LEU A 297 -21.83 -17.81 -9.96
N ARG A 298 -20.56 -17.50 -9.61
CA ARG A 298 -19.79 -18.32 -8.66
C ARG A 298 -20.43 -18.39 -7.29
N ARG A 299 -20.97 -17.28 -6.78
CA ARG A 299 -21.69 -17.27 -5.48
C ARG A 299 -22.94 -18.13 -5.53
N SER A 300 -23.73 -18.00 -6.60
CA SER A 300 -24.94 -18.82 -6.80
C SER A 300 -24.62 -20.31 -6.89
N LEU A 301 -23.59 -20.69 -7.66
CA LEU A 301 -23.14 -22.08 -7.73
C LEU A 301 -22.63 -22.62 -6.39
N ALA A 302 -21.84 -21.83 -5.66
CA ALA A 302 -21.38 -22.24 -4.34
C ALA A 302 -22.53 -22.47 -3.38
N GLN A 303 -23.57 -21.63 -3.40
CA GLN A 303 -24.79 -21.83 -2.60
C GLN A 303 -25.57 -23.08 -3.01
N GLN A 304 -25.68 -23.35 -4.31
CA GLN A 304 -26.37 -24.55 -4.81
C GLN A 304 -25.62 -25.85 -4.44
N LEU A 305 -24.29 -25.82 -4.44
CA LEU A 305 -23.46 -26.97 -4.03
C LEU A 305 -23.50 -27.21 -2.51
N GLN A 306 -23.69 -26.18 -1.71
CA GLN A 306 -23.87 -26.32 -0.25
C GLN A 306 -25.26 -26.85 0.11
N HIS A 307 -26.28 -26.60 -0.72
CA HIS A 307 -27.64 -27.05 -0.54
C HIS A 307 -28.14 -27.69 -1.85
N PRO A 308 -27.68 -28.92 -2.16
CA PRO A 308 -28.16 -29.62 -3.35
C PRO A 308 -29.66 -29.84 -3.22
N ARG A 309 -30.44 -29.35 -4.19
CA ARG A 309 -31.84 -29.71 -4.29
C ARG A 309 -31.93 -31.22 -4.48
N PRO A 310 -32.79 -31.92 -3.75
CA PRO A 310 -33.00 -33.33 -4.00
C PRO A 310 -33.45 -33.51 -5.46
N ALA A 311 -32.79 -34.44 -6.15
CA ALA A 311 -33.14 -34.75 -7.53
C ALA A 311 -34.61 -35.15 -7.59
N GLN A 312 -35.44 -34.34 -8.21
CA GLN A 312 -36.79 -34.78 -8.61
C GLN A 312 -36.60 -35.65 -9.83
N PHE A 313 -36.54 -36.97 -9.59
CA PHE A 313 -36.74 -37.94 -10.63
C PHE A 313 -38.26 -37.96 -10.93
N GLY A 314 -38.63 -37.33 -12.07
CA GLY A 314 -39.93 -37.51 -12.68
C GLY A 314 -39.89 -38.68 -13.63
#